data_56bf05a840d242bbb2998412e57269c4
#
_entry.id   56bf05a840d242bbb2998412e57269c4
#
_cell.length_a   1.000
_cell.length_b   1.000
_cell.length_c   1.000
_cell.angle_alpha   90.00
_cell.angle_beta   90.00
_cell.angle_gamma   90.00
#
_symmetry.space_group_name_H-M   'P 1'
#
loop_
_entity.id
_entity.type
_entity.pdbx_description
1 polymer ?
#
loop_
_entity_poly.entity_id
_entity_poly.type
_entity_poly.pdbx_seq_one_letter_code
_entity_poly.pdbx_strand_id
1 'polypeptide(L)'
;MTATDPAMTALAQGWCALSLLHGTIEAHIERALQSAHDLSVREYSLLDVLSRQHDGDGGMLQMKQVADAVVLSQSATTRLVTRLEDRGLLARYLCPHDRRGIYTKVTDAGHELLEAARPTNATALREALTAASRNPELAPLVHTVESLRTPA
;
A
#
# COMPACT_ATOMS: atom_id res chain seq x y z
N MET A 1 -2.01 10.96 -41.93
CA MET A 1 -2.49 11.20 -40.55
C MET A 1 -3.64 10.24 -40.28
N THR A 2 -3.37 9.18 -39.54
CA THR A 2 -4.40 8.25 -39.08
C THR A 2 -5.22 8.94 -38.02
N ALA A 3 -6.52 9.09 -38.24
CA ALA A 3 -7.43 9.60 -37.22
C ALA A 3 -7.37 8.64 -36.01
N THR A 4 -7.03 9.17 -34.84
CA THR A 4 -7.02 8.41 -33.61
C THR A 4 -8.45 7.95 -33.32
N ASP A 5 -8.65 6.66 -33.09
CA ASP A 5 -9.94 6.10 -32.72
C ASP A 5 -10.49 6.82 -31.47
N PRO A 6 -11.70 7.40 -31.53
CA PRO A 6 -12.30 8.10 -30.38
C PRO A 6 -12.43 7.22 -29.13
N ALA A 7 -12.66 5.92 -29.30
CA ALA A 7 -12.75 4.98 -28.18
C ALA A 7 -11.38 4.80 -27.50
N MET A 8 -10.30 4.74 -28.26
CA MET A 8 -8.94 4.67 -27.72
C MET A 8 -8.55 5.98 -27.03
N THR A 9 -8.99 7.12 -27.53
CA THR A 9 -8.77 8.42 -26.89
C THR A 9 -9.47 8.49 -25.54
N ALA A 10 -10.73 8.08 -25.46
CA ALA A 10 -11.50 8.05 -24.22
C ALA A 10 -10.86 7.12 -23.19
N LEU A 11 -10.40 5.94 -23.61
CA LEU A 11 -9.72 4.98 -22.73
C LEU A 11 -8.42 5.58 -22.17
N ALA A 12 -7.62 6.23 -23.01
CA ALA A 12 -6.38 6.87 -22.58
C ALA A 12 -6.64 8.01 -21.58
N GLN A 13 -7.69 8.80 -21.80
CA GLN A 13 -8.10 9.86 -20.87
C GLN A 13 -8.51 9.28 -19.50
N GLY A 14 -9.31 8.21 -19.50
CA GLY A 14 -9.70 7.52 -18.28
C GLY A 14 -8.50 6.97 -17.51
N TRP A 15 -7.56 6.36 -18.21
CA TRP A 15 -6.32 5.88 -17.62
C TRP A 15 -5.49 7.02 -16.99
N CYS A 16 -5.35 8.14 -17.70
CA CYS A 16 -4.65 9.32 -17.17
C CYS A 16 -5.33 9.87 -15.92
N ALA A 17 -6.66 9.94 -15.90
CA ALA A 17 -7.43 10.39 -14.75
C ALA A 17 -7.20 9.48 -13.54
N LEU A 18 -7.23 8.16 -13.74
CA LEU A 18 -6.95 7.18 -12.68
C LEU A 18 -5.52 7.33 -12.14
N SER A 19 -4.54 7.49 -13.01
CA SER A 19 -3.13 7.70 -12.62
C SER A 19 -2.95 8.99 -11.84
N LEU A 20 -3.62 10.06 -12.24
CA LEU A 20 -3.61 11.34 -11.54
C LEU A 20 -4.22 11.20 -10.15
N LEU A 21 -5.37 10.56 -10.03
CA LEU A 21 -6.03 10.33 -8.75
C LEU A 21 -5.12 9.54 -7.80
N HIS A 22 -4.59 8.42 -8.27
CA HIS A 22 -3.69 7.57 -7.48
C HIS A 22 -2.46 8.35 -7.01
N GLY A 23 -1.77 9.03 -7.93
CA GLY A 23 -0.55 9.78 -7.61
C GLY A 23 -0.79 10.93 -6.63
N THR A 24 -1.91 11.63 -6.76
CA THR A 24 -2.29 12.73 -5.86
C THR A 24 -2.57 12.21 -4.45
N ILE A 25 -3.33 11.12 -4.33
CA ILE A 25 -3.62 10.49 -3.05
C ILE A 25 -2.33 9.99 -2.41
N GLU A 26 -1.53 9.24 -3.14
CA GLU A 26 -0.28 8.66 -2.62
C GLU A 26 0.68 9.75 -2.13
N ALA A 27 0.84 10.84 -2.88
CA ALA A 27 1.70 11.96 -2.49
C ALA A 27 1.21 12.64 -1.19
N HIS A 28 -0.09 12.77 -1.02
CA HIS A 28 -0.66 13.36 0.19
C HIS A 28 -0.45 12.47 1.42
N ILE A 29 -0.71 11.18 1.29
CA ILE A 29 -0.46 10.19 2.35
C ILE A 29 1.03 10.14 2.68
N GLU A 30 1.90 10.12 1.67
CA GLU A 30 3.36 10.11 1.85
C GLU A 30 3.83 11.25 2.73
N ARG A 31 3.39 12.48 2.45
CA ARG A 31 3.76 13.65 3.26
C ARG A 31 3.29 13.53 4.71
N ALA A 32 2.08 13.05 4.92
CA ALA A 32 1.51 12.89 6.26
C ALA A 32 2.25 11.83 7.07
N LEU A 33 2.51 10.67 6.48
CA LEU A 33 3.22 9.57 7.14
C LEU A 33 4.68 9.92 7.42
N GLN A 34 5.37 10.55 6.47
CA GLN A 34 6.76 10.98 6.67
C GLN A 34 6.87 12.01 7.79
N SER A 35 5.99 12.99 7.80
CA SER A 35 6.01 14.07 8.79
C SER A 35 5.73 13.58 10.21
N ALA A 36 4.76 12.68 10.38
CA ALA A 36 4.30 12.26 11.69
C ALA A 36 5.02 11.01 12.23
N HIS A 37 5.49 10.12 11.36
CA HIS A 37 5.96 8.78 11.76
C HIS A 37 7.26 8.34 11.11
N ASP A 38 7.86 9.16 10.25
CA ASP A 38 9.04 8.79 9.47
C ASP A 38 8.83 7.46 8.71
N LEU A 39 7.63 7.32 8.12
CA LEU A 39 7.23 6.19 7.30
C LEU A 39 6.89 6.61 5.88
N SER A 40 7.34 5.85 4.89
CA SER A 40 6.83 5.95 3.53
C SER A 40 5.49 5.20 3.39
N VAL A 41 4.73 5.51 2.35
CA VAL A 41 3.51 4.77 2.00
C VAL A 41 3.83 3.28 1.80
N ARG A 42 4.95 2.97 1.16
CA ARG A 42 5.38 1.59 0.91
C ARG A 42 5.74 0.86 2.19
N GLU A 43 6.44 1.51 3.09
CA GLU A 43 6.75 0.96 4.42
C GLU A 43 5.49 0.70 5.23
N TYR A 44 4.56 1.66 5.25
CA TYR A 44 3.26 1.49 5.89
C TYR A 44 2.50 0.30 5.32
N SER A 45 2.38 0.20 3.99
CA SER A 45 1.68 -0.90 3.32
C SER A 45 2.30 -2.25 3.63
N LEU A 46 3.62 -2.33 3.67
CA LEU A 46 4.32 -3.56 4.01
C LEU A 46 4.05 -3.98 5.46
N LEU A 47 4.14 -3.06 6.40
CA LEU A 47 3.82 -3.32 7.80
C LEU A 47 2.37 -3.76 7.96
N ASP A 48 1.43 -3.12 7.27
CA ASP A 48 0.02 -3.46 7.32
C ASP A 48 -0.26 -4.86 6.79
N VAL A 49 0.31 -5.22 5.64
CA VAL A 49 0.17 -6.56 5.06
C VAL A 49 0.75 -7.62 6.00
N LEU A 50 1.96 -7.40 6.51
CA LEU A 50 2.63 -8.35 7.40
C LEU A 50 1.96 -8.44 8.77
N SER A 51 1.29 -7.38 9.24
CA SER A 51 0.57 -7.41 10.51
C SER A 51 -0.62 -8.36 10.52
N ARG A 52 -1.12 -8.72 9.35
CA ARG A 52 -2.25 -9.66 9.19
C ARG A 52 -1.83 -11.12 9.15
N GLN A 53 -0.53 -11.39 9.19
CA GLN A 53 -0.04 -12.76 9.32
C GLN A 53 -0.39 -13.31 10.71
N HIS A 54 -0.65 -14.60 10.75
CA HIS A 54 -0.85 -15.33 12.00
C HIS A 54 -0.01 -16.62 12.00
N ASP A 55 0.30 -17.11 13.19
CA ASP A 55 0.95 -18.39 13.36
C ASP A 55 -0.03 -19.52 13.01
N GLY A 56 0.34 -20.38 12.06
CA GLY A 56 -0.47 -21.51 11.62
C GLY A 56 -0.45 -21.73 10.11
N ASP A 57 -1.11 -22.80 9.66
CA ASP A 57 -1.15 -23.18 8.25
C ASP A 57 -1.80 -22.08 7.39
N GLY A 58 -1.05 -21.57 6.43
CA GLY A 58 -1.52 -20.56 5.47
C GLY A 58 -1.54 -19.14 6.01
N GLY A 59 -1.15 -18.89 7.27
CA GLY A 59 -1.15 -17.55 7.85
C GLY A 59 0.11 -16.73 7.57
N MET A 60 1.19 -17.39 7.12
CA MET A 60 2.47 -16.75 6.87
C MET A 60 2.72 -16.56 5.38
N LEU A 61 3.22 -15.37 5.03
CA LEU A 61 3.50 -15.00 3.65
C LEU A 61 4.99 -15.15 3.32
N GLN A 62 5.28 -15.86 2.25
CA GLN A 62 6.62 -15.88 1.66
C GLN A 62 6.88 -14.53 0.97
N MET A 63 8.16 -14.19 0.76
CA MET A 63 8.58 -12.90 0.18
C MET A 63 7.88 -12.60 -1.15
N LYS A 64 7.66 -13.60 -1.99
CA LYS A 64 6.92 -13.42 -3.25
C LYS A 64 5.47 -12.98 -3.03
N GLN A 65 4.78 -13.62 -2.06
CA GLN A 65 3.41 -13.28 -1.72
C GLN A 65 3.30 -11.87 -1.13
N VAL A 66 4.28 -11.49 -0.32
CA VAL A 66 4.37 -10.13 0.22
C VAL A 66 4.55 -9.11 -0.91
N ALA A 67 5.45 -9.38 -1.86
CA ALA A 67 5.68 -8.51 -3.01
C ALA A 67 4.39 -8.33 -3.84
N ASP A 68 3.65 -9.41 -4.09
CA ASP A 68 2.39 -9.37 -4.82
C ASP A 68 1.33 -8.53 -4.05
N ALA A 69 1.25 -8.71 -2.74
CA ALA A 69 0.28 -8.00 -1.90
C ALA A 69 0.55 -6.48 -1.81
N VAL A 70 1.81 -6.05 -1.83
CA VAL A 70 2.19 -4.62 -1.82
C VAL A 70 2.38 -4.04 -3.21
N VAL A 71 2.17 -4.84 -4.24
CA VAL A 71 2.28 -4.44 -5.66
C VAL A 71 3.68 -3.87 -5.98
N LEU A 72 4.71 -4.60 -5.58
CA LEU A 72 6.10 -4.26 -5.83
C LEU A 72 6.84 -5.45 -6.46
N SER A 73 7.97 -5.18 -7.09
CA SER A 73 8.88 -6.25 -7.50
C SER A 73 9.45 -6.96 -6.27
N GLN A 74 9.85 -8.22 -6.43
CA GLN A 74 10.45 -8.98 -5.34
C GLN A 74 11.75 -8.33 -4.82
N SER A 75 12.57 -7.77 -5.70
CA SER A 75 13.80 -7.08 -5.30
C SER A 75 13.53 -5.78 -4.55
N ALA A 76 12.53 -5.01 -4.96
CA ALA A 76 12.12 -3.79 -4.26
C ALA A 76 11.56 -4.12 -2.86
N THR A 77 10.76 -5.18 -2.75
CA THR A 77 10.22 -5.66 -1.48
C THR A 77 11.33 -6.12 -0.55
N THR A 78 12.30 -6.86 -1.04
CA THR A 78 13.45 -7.32 -0.25
C THR A 78 14.25 -6.14 0.33
N ARG A 79 14.51 -5.10 -0.47
CA ARG A 79 15.18 -3.89 0.00
C ARG A 79 14.38 -3.15 1.06
N LEU A 80 13.07 -3.10 0.89
CA LEU A 80 12.17 -2.46 1.83
C LEU A 80 12.14 -3.21 3.17
N VAL A 81 12.04 -4.54 3.12
CA VAL A 81 12.12 -5.41 4.31
C VAL A 81 13.43 -5.19 5.05
N THR A 82 14.57 -5.19 4.35
CA THR A 82 15.89 -4.97 4.97
C THR A 82 15.95 -3.62 5.70
N ARG A 83 15.42 -2.57 5.09
CA ARG A 83 15.35 -1.24 5.69
C ARG A 83 14.53 -1.20 6.97
N LEU A 84 13.40 -1.88 6.98
CA LEU A 84 12.52 -1.95 8.15
C LEU A 84 13.10 -2.86 9.24
N GLU A 85 13.83 -3.91 8.87
CA GLU A 85 14.59 -4.72 9.82
C GLU A 85 15.67 -3.89 10.52
N ASP A 86 16.43 -3.09 9.77
CA ASP A 86 17.45 -2.20 10.31
C ASP A 86 16.89 -1.17 11.30
N ARG A 87 15.61 -0.79 11.11
CA ARG A 87 14.88 0.08 12.04
C ARG A 87 14.27 -0.67 13.23
N GLY A 88 14.39 -1.99 13.30
CA GLY A 88 13.81 -2.81 14.34
C GLY A 88 12.29 -3.00 14.25
N LEU A 89 11.69 -2.73 13.08
CA LEU A 89 10.24 -2.82 12.87
C LEU A 89 9.81 -4.17 12.31
N LEU A 90 10.73 -4.90 11.69
CA LEU A 90 10.55 -6.25 11.20
C LEU A 90 11.66 -7.15 11.74
N ALA A 91 11.39 -8.45 11.82
CA ALA A 91 12.37 -9.47 12.16
C ALA A 91 12.19 -10.69 11.27
N ARG A 92 13.30 -11.28 10.84
CA ARG A 92 13.29 -12.56 10.13
C ARG A 92 13.25 -13.70 11.13
N TYR A 93 12.57 -14.77 10.74
CA TYR A 93 12.54 -15.98 11.53
C TYR A 93 12.37 -17.21 10.63
N LEU A 94 12.78 -18.36 11.16
CA LEU A 94 12.56 -19.65 10.51
C LEU A 94 11.21 -20.20 10.97
N CYS A 95 10.34 -20.58 10.03
CA CYS A 95 9.08 -21.21 10.36
C CYS A 95 9.34 -22.62 10.94
N PRO A 96 8.77 -22.97 12.10
CA PRO A 96 8.91 -24.31 12.68
C PRO A 96 8.35 -25.42 11.78
N HIS A 97 7.39 -25.10 10.92
CA HIS A 97 6.70 -26.04 10.04
C HIS A 97 7.28 -26.09 8.64
N ASP A 98 8.10 -25.12 8.23
CA ASP A 98 8.77 -25.10 6.93
C ASP A 98 10.20 -24.58 7.08
N ARG A 99 11.15 -25.50 7.17
CA ARG A 99 12.58 -25.19 7.32
C ARG A 99 13.21 -24.60 6.05
N ARG A 100 12.48 -24.54 4.94
CA ARG A 100 12.96 -24.03 3.66
C ARG A 100 12.71 -22.54 3.47
N GLY A 101 11.83 -21.95 4.28
CA GLY A 101 11.41 -20.57 4.13
C GLY A 101 11.93 -19.68 5.26
N ILE A 102 12.50 -18.53 4.88
CA ILE A 102 12.72 -17.43 5.79
C ILE A 102 11.49 -16.54 5.71
N TYR A 103 10.84 -16.34 6.85
CA TYR A 103 9.65 -15.51 6.97
C TYR A 103 9.99 -14.21 7.69
N THR A 104 9.18 -13.21 7.46
CA THR A 104 9.31 -11.90 8.09
C THR A 104 8.06 -11.61 8.90
N LYS A 105 8.23 -11.12 10.11
CA LYS A 105 7.12 -10.70 10.96
C LYS A 105 7.34 -9.30 11.51
N VAL A 106 6.24 -8.63 11.83
CA VAL A 106 6.27 -7.32 12.50
C VAL A 106 6.67 -7.51 13.95
N THR A 107 7.62 -6.71 14.42
CA THR A 107 8.03 -6.65 15.83
C THR A 107 7.00 -5.89 16.67
N ASP A 108 7.12 -5.95 17.99
CA ASP A 108 6.27 -5.13 18.88
C ASP A 108 6.40 -3.64 18.55
N ALA A 109 7.63 -3.16 18.32
CA ALA A 109 7.88 -1.78 17.90
C ALA A 109 7.21 -1.46 16.55
N GLY A 110 7.23 -2.42 15.60
CA GLY A 110 6.56 -2.31 14.32
C GLY A 110 5.05 -2.22 14.46
N HIS A 111 4.45 -3.03 15.33
CA HIS A 111 3.02 -2.97 15.63
C HIS A 111 2.62 -1.64 16.27
N GLU A 112 3.39 -1.15 17.23
CA GLU A 112 3.12 0.14 17.88
C GLU A 112 3.15 1.28 16.86
N LEU A 113 4.16 1.32 16.00
CA LEU A 113 4.29 2.34 14.96
C LEU A 113 3.12 2.26 13.97
N LEU A 114 2.76 1.05 13.53
CA LEU A 114 1.65 0.83 12.60
C LEU A 114 0.32 1.32 13.21
N GLU A 115 0.04 0.98 14.46
CA GLU A 115 -1.19 1.42 15.13
C GLU A 115 -1.24 2.94 15.28
N ALA A 116 -0.12 3.59 15.57
CA ALA A 116 -0.03 5.05 15.60
C ALA A 116 -0.23 5.67 14.21
N ALA A 117 0.24 5.00 13.15
CA ALA A 117 0.18 5.50 11.77
C ALA A 117 -1.19 5.28 11.11
N ARG A 118 -1.99 4.31 11.54
CA ARG A 118 -3.30 4.01 10.94
C ARG A 118 -4.23 5.23 10.88
N PRO A 119 -4.44 5.99 11.96
CA PRO A 119 -5.27 7.19 11.90
C PRO A 119 -4.72 8.26 10.96
N THR A 120 -3.40 8.43 10.92
CA THR A 120 -2.74 9.38 10.02
C THR A 120 -2.98 9.02 8.57
N ASN A 121 -2.81 7.75 8.22
CA ASN A 121 -3.09 7.24 6.87
C ASN A 121 -4.56 7.44 6.49
N ALA A 122 -5.48 7.06 7.37
CA ALA A 122 -6.93 7.18 7.12
C ALA A 122 -7.36 8.63 6.93
N THR A 123 -6.86 9.54 7.75
CA THR A 123 -7.16 10.97 7.66
C THR A 123 -6.61 11.56 6.36
N ALA A 124 -5.36 11.28 6.03
CA ALA A 124 -4.73 11.75 4.80
C ALA A 124 -5.45 11.23 3.55
N LEU A 125 -5.85 9.96 3.54
CA LEU A 125 -6.63 9.37 2.46
C LEU A 125 -7.97 10.09 2.27
N ARG A 126 -8.69 10.32 3.36
CA ARG A 126 -9.98 11.03 3.33
C ARG A 126 -9.83 12.47 2.83
N GLU A 127 -8.82 13.18 3.30
CA GLU A 127 -8.52 14.54 2.85
C GLU A 127 -8.22 14.59 1.35
N ALA A 128 -7.39 13.65 0.86
CA ALA A 128 -7.03 13.57 -0.55
C ALA A 128 -8.24 13.24 -1.45
N LEU A 129 -9.10 12.33 -1.02
CA LEU A 129 -10.34 11.99 -1.74
C LEU A 129 -11.29 13.18 -1.78
N THR A 130 -11.45 13.90 -0.66
CA THR A 130 -12.30 15.10 -0.59
C THR A 130 -11.79 16.18 -1.54
N ALA A 131 -10.49 16.42 -1.56
CA ALA A 131 -9.89 17.38 -2.48
C ALA A 131 -10.07 16.97 -3.94
N ALA A 132 -9.86 15.70 -4.26
CA ALA A 132 -10.02 15.16 -5.62
C ALA A 132 -11.47 15.23 -6.11
N SER A 133 -12.46 15.09 -5.21
CA SER A 133 -13.88 15.16 -5.57
C SER A 133 -14.32 16.52 -6.12
N ARG A 134 -13.53 17.56 -5.89
CA ARG A 134 -13.75 18.91 -6.43
C ARG A 134 -13.33 19.04 -7.88
N ASN A 135 -12.54 18.10 -8.40
CA ASN A 135 -12.18 18.05 -9.80
C ASN A 135 -13.22 17.21 -10.56
N PRO A 136 -13.97 17.79 -11.52
CA PRO A 136 -15.01 17.07 -12.25
C PRO A 136 -14.51 15.84 -13.00
N GLU A 137 -13.26 15.82 -13.42
CA GLU A 137 -12.67 14.65 -14.09
C GLU A 137 -12.39 13.49 -13.12
N LEU A 138 -12.13 13.78 -11.86
CA LEU A 138 -11.81 12.79 -10.85
C LEU A 138 -13.01 12.39 -9.99
N ALA A 139 -14.03 13.22 -9.89
CA ALA A 139 -15.21 12.97 -9.04
C ALA A 139 -15.87 11.61 -9.27
N PRO A 140 -16.09 11.13 -10.52
CA PRO A 140 -16.65 9.79 -10.74
C PRO A 140 -15.75 8.66 -10.20
N LEU A 141 -14.43 8.81 -10.28
CA LEU A 141 -13.47 7.84 -9.75
C LEU A 141 -13.48 7.83 -8.23
N VAL A 142 -13.54 9.00 -7.60
CA VAL A 142 -13.68 9.13 -6.13
C VAL A 142 -14.94 8.43 -5.67
N HIS A 143 -16.07 8.68 -6.35
CA HIS A 143 -17.33 8.00 -6.04
C HIS A 143 -17.21 6.47 -6.14
N THR A 144 -16.52 5.97 -7.15
CA THR A 144 -16.26 4.54 -7.31
C THR A 144 -15.45 3.99 -6.13
N VAL A 145 -14.38 4.66 -5.74
CA VAL A 145 -13.54 4.26 -4.59
C VAL A 145 -14.37 4.22 -3.30
N GLU A 146 -15.18 5.23 -3.05
CA GLU A 146 -16.04 5.32 -1.86
C GLU A 146 -17.14 4.24 -1.85
N SER A 147 -17.54 3.77 -3.01
CA SER A 147 -18.57 2.73 -3.18
C SER A 147 -18.00 1.31 -3.03
N LEU A 148 -16.67 1.14 -3.12
CA LEU A 148 -16.05 -0.16 -2.96
C LEU A 148 -16.20 -0.61 -1.51
N ARG A 149 -16.81 -1.77 -1.32
CA ARG A 149 -16.91 -2.40 -0.01
C ARG A 149 -16.14 -3.69 -0.03
N THR A 150 -15.39 -3.94 1.00
CA THR A 150 -14.80 -5.27 1.21
C THR A 150 -15.94 -6.25 1.44
N PRO A 151 -15.99 -7.37 0.70
CA PRO A 151 -16.97 -8.42 1.00
C PRO A 151 -16.82 -8.85 2.46
N ALA A 152 -17.93 -8.98 3.12
CA ALA A 152 -17.96 -9.47 4.50
C ALA A 152 -17.54 -10.93 4.57
#